data_b2b95c07931316fcc07f149915ccaa08
#
_entry.id   b2b95c07931316fcc07f149915ccaa08
#
_cell.length_a   1.000
_cell.length_b   1.000
_cell.length_c   1.000
_cell.angle_alpha   90.00
_cell.angle_beta   90.00
_cell.angle_gamma   90.00
#
_symmetry.space_group_name_H-M   'P 1'
#
loop_
_entity.id
_entity.type
_entity.pdbx_description
1 polymer ?
#
loop_
_entity_poly.entity_id
_entity_poly.type
_entity_poly.pdbx_seq_one_letter_code
_entity_poly.pdbx_strand_id
1 'polypeptide(L)'
;MKKIITLIGAITFGISSFAQTNPAITGWLINNTGITGRHYVAGNATPINDATLANVQTVKYDANWVYVSATGIPAYITGPFQDGNPSLATAQNSIFKIPLNPTQNSGTATATSGGNIGIFKNGVALFDYRDGVAWNNSTSALCGGPGNSPCPGGPTATQAWNRDAIPAEKAGFDCAKAHPAMGNYHHHQNPSAFNLDAVVLSNICNTYPADGLYVINPSQHSPLIGFAYDGFPIYGAYAYTNTDGTGGISRMKSSYQLKTQTTRTNGPAVNQVVGTQTFFNGYFREDYEYVAHASDPTYLDSHNGRFCITPEYPNGIYCYFTTVDANHNSAYPYAVGPTYYGNKTASTVTSVPSGTTQYTLSTENFDISGINVKIYPNPAQEFIAIQTELQENTLKVTLIDELGKVIQTKEIFQGSTLCILDLDTVYNGIYFVKISDGNKDKSYKVIVKK
;
A
#
# COMPACT_ATOMS: atom_id res chain seq x y z
N MET A 1 32.88 68.06 -4.82
CA MET A 1 31.91 67.14 -5.44
C MET A 1 32.28 65.71 -5.08
N LYS A 2 31.59 65.13 -4.08
CA LYS A 2 31.80 63.71 -3.68
C LYS A 2 30.87 62.84 -4.49
N LYS A 3 31.41 61.92 -5.26
CA LYS A 3 30.66 60.88 -6.02
C LYS A 3 30.29 59.78 -5.04
N ILE A 4 28.97 59.58 -4.84
CA ILE A 4 28.41 58.43 -4.11
C ILE A 4 28.29 57.32 -5.15
N ILE A 5 29.02 56.20 -4.94
CA ILE A 5 28.89 54.98 -5.71
C ILE A 5 27.86 54.12 -4.95
N THR A 6 26.70 53.94 -5.54
CA THR A 6 25.63 53.02 -5.02
C THR A 6 25.95 51.63 -5.51
N LEU A 7 26.35 50.76 -4.59
CA LEU A 7 26.56 49.31 -4.87
C LEU A 7 25.20 48.62 -4.82
N ILE A 8 24.66 48.22 -5.96
CA ILE A 8 23.46 47.40 -6.05
C ILE A 8 23.90 45.94 -5.88
N GLY A 9 23.70 45.39 -4.69
CA GLY A 9 23.87 43.95 -4.43
C GLY A 9 22.75 43.16 -5.06
N ALA A 10 23.04 42.37 -6.08
CA ALA A 10 22.15 41.39 -6.62
C ALA A 10 22.01 40.24 -5.60
N ILE A 11 20.85 40.15 -4.93
CA ILE A 11 20.49 38.99 -4.11
C ILE A 11 20.04 37.90 -5.09
N THR A 12 20.92 36.96 -5.38
CA THR A 12 20.57 35.71 -6.05
C THR A 12 19.81 34.84 -5.03
N PHE A 13 18.49 34.76 -5.17
CA PHE A 13 17.71 33.71 -4.52
C PHE A 13 18.16 32.37 -5.13
N GLY A 14 18.98 31.64 -4.40
CA GLY A 14 19.21 30.24 -4.68
C GLY A 14 17.88 29.50 -4.51
N ILE A 15 17.29 29.02 -5.62
CA ILE A 15 16.18 28.10 -5.57
C ILE A 15 16.78 26.78 -5.05
N SER A 16 16.64 26.54 -3.75
CA SER A 16 16.91 25.22 -3.18
C SER A 16 15.91 24.26 -3.82
N SER A 17 16.39 23.41 -4.68
CA SER A 17 15.61 22.27 -5.19
C SER A 17 15.41 21.33 -4.00
N PHE A 18 14.31 21.50 -3.28
CA PHE A 18 13.86 20.49 -2.32
C PHE A 18 13.49 19.23 -3.10
N ALA A 19 14.14 18.13 -2.78
CA ALA A 19 13.70 16.83 -3.28
C ALA A 19 12.21 16.67 -2.99
N GLN A 20 11.44 16.21 -3.98
CA GLN A 20 10.01 15.97 -3.78
C GLN A 20 9.82 14.90 -2.71
N THR A 21 9.23 15.29 -1.58
CA THR A 21 9.04 14.43 -0.40
C THR A 21 7.59 13.98 -0.22
N ASN A 22 6.64 14.46 -1.03
CA ASN A 22 5.24 14.08 -0.89
C ASN A 22 5.05 12.58 -1.18
N PRO A 23 4.62 11.76 -0.20
CA PRO A 23 4.45 10.32 -0.36
C PRO A 23 3.48 9.93 -1.47
N ALA A 24 2.51 10.79 -1.81
CA ALA A 24 1.64 10.57 -2.96
C ALA A 24 2.37 10.63 -4.32
N ILE A 25 3.59 11.17 -4.35
CA ILE A 25 4.46 11.16 -5.54
C ILE A 25 5.53 10.07 -5.41
N THR A 26 6.16 9.96 -4.24
CA THR A 26 7.37 9.14 -4.05
C THR A 26 7.09 7.71 -3.62
N GLY A 27 5.89 7.42 -3.11
CA GLY A 27 5.55 6.16 -2.46
C GLY A 27 5.25 4.98 -3.39
N TRP A 28 5.32 5.13 -4.70
CA TRP A 28 4.91 4.12 -5.67
C TRP A 28 6.00 3.10 -5.98
N LEU A 29 5.60 1.84 -6.21
CA LEU A 29 6.50 0.79 -6.67
C LEU A 29 6.67 0.89 -8.19
N ILE A 30 7.53 1.80 -8.62
CA ILE A 30 7.82 2.01 -10.05
C ILE A 30 8.68 0.87 -10.58
N ASN A 31 8.25 0.28 -11.68
CA ASN A 31 9.00 -0.78 -12.36
C ASN A 31 10.18 -0.20 -13.14
N ASN A 32 11.35 -0.20 -12.51
CA ASN A 32 12.61 0.22 -13.10
C ASN A 32 13.53 -0.96 -13.44
N THR A 33 13.12 -2.20 -13.17
CA THR A 33 13.91 -3.42 -13.37
C THR A 33 13.43 -4.25 -14.56
N GLY A 34 12.29 -3.89 -15.17
CA GLY A 34 11.67 -4.68 -16.24
C GLY A 34 11.00 -5.96 -15.75
N ILE A 35 10.72 -6.09 -14.43
CA ILE A 35 10.02 -7.26 -13.90
C ILE A 35 8.63 -7.39 -14.53
N THR A 36 8.29 -8.60 -14.95
CA THR A 36 6.96 -8.94 -15.48
C THR A 36 6.09 -9.59 -14.41
N GLY A 37 4.79 -9.62 -14.64
CA GLY A 37 3.85 -10.40 -13.85
C GLY A 37 4.15 -11.90 -13.93
N ARG A 38 3.63 -12.62 -12.95
CA ARG A 38 3.70 -14.09 -12.89
C ARG A 38 2.39 -14.62 -12.35
N HIS A 39 1.98 -15.79 -12.82
CA HIS A 39 0.78 -16.43 -12.31
C HIS A 39 0.91 -17.93 -12.19
N TYR A 40 0.10 -18.53 -11.33
CA TYR A 40 -0.12 -19.95 -11.24
C TYR A 40 -1.35 -20.36 -12.05
N VAL A 41 -1.28 -21.56 -12.61
CA VAL A 41 -2.44 -22.27 -13.15
C VAL A 41 -2.74 -23.46 -12.25
N ALA A 42 -4.01 -23.74 -12.00
CA ALA A 42 -4.42 -24.86 -11.18
C ALA A 42 -3.77 -26.19 -11.68
N GLY A 43 -3.17 -26.93 -10.75
CA GLY A 43 -2.43 -28.16 -11.06
C GLY A 43 -0.96 -27.95 -11.44
N ASN A 44 -0.48 -26.70 -11.57
CA ASN A 44 0.93 -26.40 -11.84
C ASN A 44 1.51 -25.46 -10.78
N ALA A 45 2.34 -25.99 -9.89
CA ALA A 45 3.01 -25.22 -8.84
C ALA A 45 4.25 -24.43 -9.33
N THR A 46 4.56 -24.48 -10.63
CA THR A 46 5.60 -23.64 -11.22
C THR A 46 4.96 -22.39 -11.80
N PRO A 47 5.38 -21.18 -11.36
CA PRO A 47 4.84 -19.93 -11.88
C PRO A 47 5.14 -19.76 -13.38
N ILE A 48 4.17 -19.21 -14.09
CA ILE A 48 4.30 -18.84 -15.50
C ILE A 48 4.56 -17.33 -15.57
N ASN A 49 5.58 -16.93 -16.33
CA ASN A 49 5.85 -15.51 -16.56
C ASN A 49 4.87 -14.91 -17.57
N ASP A 50 4.36 -13.73 -17.25
CA ASP A 50 3.55 -12.93 -18.16
C ASP A 50 4.44 -12.09 -19.07
N ALA A 51 3.93 -11.70 -20.24
CA ALA A 51 4.61 -10.74 -21.10
C ALA A 51 4.43 -9.29 -20.63
N THR A 52 3.57 -9.06 -19.64
CA THR A 52 3.19 -7.72 -19.15
C THR A 52 4.12 -7.28 -18.05
N LEU A 53 4.63 -6.04 -18.13
CA LEU A 53 5.37 -5.40 -17.05
C LEU A 53 4.49 -5.26 -15.80
N ALA A 54 5.02 -5.60 -14.65
CA ALA A 54 4.34 -5.50 -13.38
C ALA A 54 4.41 -4.09 -12.78
N ASN A 55 3.55 -3.79 -11.82
CA ASN A 55 3.55 -2.59 -10.99
C ASN A 55 3.25 -1.28 -11.73
N VAL A 56 3.66 -0.16 -11.13
CA VAL A 56 3.55 1.19 -11.69
C VAL A 56 4.60 1.40 -12.77
N GLN A 57 4.19 1.96 -13.90
CA GLN A 57 5.09 2.21 -15.02
C GLN A 57 5.66 3.62 -14.99
N THR A 58 4.82 4.62 -14.72
CA THR A 58 5.26 6.01 -14.60
C THR A 58 4.46 6.75 -13.54
N VAL A 59 5.11 7.71 -12.89
CA VAL A 59 4.48 8.67 -12.00
C VAL A 59 4.78 10.07 -12.53
N LYS A 60 3.74 10.83 -12.83
CA LYS A 60 3.84 12.23 -13.24
C LYS A 60 2.99 13.09 -12.33
N TYR A 61 3.36 14.35 -12.14
CA TYR A 61 2.64 15.24 -11.25
C TYR A 61 2.67 16.68 -11.73
N ASP A 62 1.70 17.44 -11.25
CA ASP A 62 1.64 18.89 -11.32
C ASP A 62 1.47 19.48 -9.90
N ALA A 63 1.06 20.73 -9.78
CA ALA A 63 0.89 21.37 -8.46
C ALA A 63 -0.25 20.75 -7.61
N ASN A 64 -1.23 20.09 -8.23
CA ASN A 64 -2.44 19.63 -7.57
C ASN A 64 -2.63 18.12 -7.62
N TRP A 65 -2.05 17.44 -8.60
CA TRP A 65 -2.35 16.06 -8.94
C TRP A 65 -1.12 15.21 -9.16
N VAL A 66 -1.21 13.96 -8.78
CA VAL A 66 -0.31 12.90 -9.25
C VAL A 66 -1.07 12.00 -10.23
N TYR A 67 -0.39 11.60 -11.29
CA TYR A 67 -0.86 10.70 -12.35
C TYR A 67 -0.01 9.44 -12.32
N VAL A 68 -0.63 8.32 -11.97
CA VAL A 68 0.04 7.03 -11.79
C VAL A 68 -0.39 6.09 -12.90
N SER A 69 0.50 5.80 -13.83
CA SER A 69 0.25 4.82 -14.89
C SER A 69 0.66 3.44 -14.41
N ALA A 70 -0.27 2.51 -14.38
CA ALA A 70 -0.04 1.17 -13.89
C ALA A 70 -0.73 0.12 -14.77
N THR A 71 -0.12 -1.05 -14.85
CA THR A 71 -0.71 -2.19 -15.56
C THR A 71 -1.84 -2.84 -14.77
N GLY A 72 -1.85 -2.71 -13.45
CA GLY A 72 -2.73 -3.46 -12.56
C GLY A 72 -2.24 -4.90 -12.29
N ILE A 73 -1.10 -5.29 -12.86
CA ILE A 73 -0.45 -6.58 -12.61
C ILE A 73 0.60 -6.39 -11.52
N PRO A 74 0.56 -7.15 -10.40
CA PRO A 74 1.57 -7.07 -9.36
C PRO A 74 2.86 -7.81 -9.74
N ALA A 75 3.97 -7.51 -9.04
CA ALA A 75 5.23 -8.23 -9.19
C ALA A 75 5.23 -9.59 -8.45
N TYR A 76 4.35 -9.75 -7.44
CA TYR A 76 4.16 -11.05 -6.80
C TYR A 76 3.33 -11.99 -7.68
N ILE A 77 3.37 -13.31 -7.38
CA ILE A 77 2.70 -14.32 -8.16
C ILE A 77 1.19 -14.30 -7.84
N THR A 78 0.34 -14.26 -8.87
CA THR A 78 -1.13 -14.27 -8.75
C THR A 78 -1.70 -15.67 -9.03
N GLY A 79 -2.95 -15.91 -8.62
CA GLY A 79 -3.65 -17.16 -8.87
C GLY A 79 -3.10 -18.37 -8.12
N PRO A 80 -3.59 -19.58 -8.43
CA PRO A 80 -4.79 -19.82 -9.24
C PRO A 80 -6.05 -19.38 -8.48
N PHE A 81 -7.06 -18.93 -9.22
CA PHE A 81 -8.33 -18.50 -8.64
C PHE A 81 -9.29 -19.68 -8.55
N GLN A 82 -10.05 -19.78 -7.44
CA GLN A 82 -10.90 -20.94 -7.13
C GLN A 82 -12.40 -20.63 -7.17
N ASP A 83 -12.78 -19.43 -7.57
CA ASP A 83 -14.18 -18.98 -7.68
C ASP A 83 -14.86 -19.41 -9.00
N GLY A 84 -14.19 -20.24 -9.77
CA GLY A 84 -14.66 -20.63 -11.10
C GLY A 84 -14.50 -19.53 -12.15
N ASN A 85 -13.90 -18.40 -11.81
CA ASN A 85 -13.56 -17.35 -12.78
C ASN A 85 -12.43 -17.84 -13.68
N PRO A 86 -12.66 -18.02 -14.97
CA PRO A 86 -11.63 -18.49 -15.91
C PRO A 86 -10.62 -17.40 -16.26
N SER A 87 -10.85 -16.15 -15.80
CA SER A 87 -10.03 -15.01 -16.17
C SER A 87 -8.71 -15.01 -15.43
N LEU A 88 -7.62 -14.84 -16.16
CA LEU A 88 -6.34 -14.44 -15.58
C LEU A 88 -6.33 -12.93 -15.35
N ALA A 89 -5.44 -12.47 -14.49
CA ALA A 89 -5.14 -11.05 -14.40
C ALA A 89 -4.59 -10.55 -15.74
N THR A 90 -5.12 -9.46 -16.25
CA THR A 90 -4.69 -8.85 -17.51
C THR A 90 -4.38 -7.38 -17.33
N ALA A 91 -3.48 -6.85 -18.17
CA ALA A 91 -3.09 -5.44 -18.10
C ALA A 91 -4.29 -4.51 -18.31
N GLN A 92 -4.54 -3.66 -17.33
CA GLN A 92 -5.57 -2.63 -17.40
C GLN A 92 -5.05 -1.33 -18.00
N ASN A 93 -3.74 -1.08 -17.89
CA ASN A 93 -3.05 0.12 -18.38
C ASN A 93 -3.76 1.42 -17.96
N SER A 94 -4.20 1.46 -16.72
CA SER A 94 -4.93 2.59 -16.15
C SER A 94 -4.00 3.73 -15.78
N ILE A 95 -4.49 4.96 -15.95
CA ILE A 95 -3.84 6.16 -15.42
C ILE A 95 -4.71 6.70 -14.29
N PHE A 96 -4.25 6.55 -13.07
CA PHE A 96 -4.94 7.05 -11.88
C PHE A 96 -4.53 8.50 -11.64
N LYS A 97 -5.53 9.37 -11.47
CA LYS A 97 -5.36 10.78 -11.11
C LYS A 97 -5.76 10.94 -9.66
N ILE A 98 -4.82 11.31 -8.77
CA ILE A 98 -5.01 11.40 -7.33
C ILE A 98 -4.63 12.80 -6.85
N PRO A 99 -5.39 13.46 -5.95
CA PRO A 99 -5.06 14.78 -5.44
C PRO A 99 -3.82 14.72 -4.54
N LEU A 100 -2.91 15.69 -4.69
CA LEU A 100 -1.73 15.83 -3.84
C LEU A 100 -2.04 16.44 -2.47
N ASN A 101 -3.11 17.22 -2.39
CA ASN A 101 -3.57 17.89 -1.19
C ASN A 101 -5.03 17.50 -0.91
N PRO A 102 -5.26 16.29 -0.36
CA PRO A 102 -6.60 15.85 -0.03
C PRO A 102 -7.23 16.74 1.04
N THR A 103 -8.53 16.96 0.94
CA THR A 103 -9.28 17.81 1.87
C THR A 103 -10.45 17.04 2.49
N GLN A 104 -10.72 17.31 3.77
CA GLN A 104 -11.88 16.76 4.46
C GLN A 104 -13.17 17.18 3.76
N ASN A 105 -14.11 16.25 3.64
CA ASN A 105 -15.47 16.57 3.22
C ASN A 105 -16.26 17.11 4.43
N SER A 106 -16.58 18.40 4.40
CA SER A 106 -17.39 19.06 5.45
C SER A 106 -18.90 18.98 5.20
N GLY A 107 -19.31 18.41 4.07
CA GLY A 107 -20.71 18.22 3.70
C GLY A 107 -21.22 16.82 4.04
N THR A 108 -22.20 16.37 3.27
CA THR A 108 -22.68 14.96 3.37
C THR A 108 -21.57 14.00 2.95
N ALA A 109 -21.28 13.02 3.79
CA ALA A 109 -20.26 12.04 3.52
C ALA A 109 -20.54 11.28 2.21
N THR A 110 -19.54 11.17 1.36
CA THR A 110 -19.65 10.45 0.09
C THR A 110 -19.47 8.96 0.33
N ALA A 111 -20.49 8.16 0.04
CA ALA A 111 -20.39 6.70 0.14
C ALA A 111 -19.35 6.16 -0.86
N THR A 112 -18.63 5.09 -0.47
CA THR A 112 -17.88 4.29 -1.43
C THR A 112 -18.87 3.66 -2.42
N SER A 113 -18.42 3.38 -3.64
CA SER A 113 -19.26 2.81 -4.70
C SER A 113 -18.61 1.54 -5.25
N GLY A 114 -19.38 0.61 -5.78
CA GLY A 114 -18.82 -0.59 -6.40
C GLY A 114 -17.70 -0.31 -7.39
N GLY A 115 -16.73 -1.20 -7.47
CA GLY A 115 -15.49 -1.04 -8.24
C GLY A 115 -14.39 -0.31 -7.46
N ASN A 116 -13.52 0.38 -8.18
CA ASN A 116 -12.32 1.00 -7.60
C ASN A 116 -12.66 2.11 -6.60
N ILE A 117 -12.14 1.98 -5.38
CA ILE A 117 -12.21 2.98 -4.30
C ILE A 117 -10.84 3.48 -3.84
N GLY A 118 -9.79 2.85 -4.34
CA GLY A 118 -8.39 3.20 -4.06
C GLY A 118 -7.45 2.45 -4.97
N ILE A 119 -6.17 2.67 -4.77
CA ILE A 119 -5.08 2.03 -5.51
C ILE A 119 -3.94 1.71 -4.54
N PHE A 120 -3.40 0.51 -4.61
CA PHE A 120 -2.20 0.12 -3.88
C PHE A 120 -0.92 0.62 -4.56
N LYS A 121 0.17 0.72 -3.80
CA LYS A 121 1.47 1.25 -4.28
C LYS A 121 2.02 0.54 -5.52
N ASN A 122 1.65 -0.71 -5.72
CA ASN A 122 2.02 -1.52 -6.89
C ASN A 122 1.08 -1.32 -8.09
N GLY A 123 0.13 -0.41 -8.01
CA GLY A 123 -0.83 -0.15 -9.08
C GLY A 123 -2.02 -1.11 -9.15
N VAL A 124 -2.14 -2.03 -8.20
CA VAL A 124 -3.30 -2.92 -8.09
C VAL A 124 -4.47 -2.17 -7.48
N ALA A 125 -5.68 -2.40 -8.00
CA ALA A 125 -6.88 -1.74 -7.53
C ALA A 125 -7.33 -2.23 -6.14
N LEU A 126 -7.83 -1.30 -5.31
CA LEU A 126 -8.65 -1.60 -4.16
C LEU A 126 -10.12 -1.40 -4.57
N PHE A 127 -10.90 -2.47 -4.53
CA PHE A 127 -12.34 -2.42 -4.80
C PHE A 127 -13.13 -2.21 -3.51
N ASP A 128 -14.33 -1.65 -3.68
CA ASP A 128 -15.34 -1.62 -2.63
C ASP A 128 -15.64 -3.05 -2.15
N TYR A 129 -15.97 -3.19 -0.90
CA TYR A 129 -16.28 -4.49 -0.28
C TYR A 129 -17.62 -5.10 -0.72
N ARG A 130 -18.38 -4.46 -1.61
CA ARG A 130 -19.56 -5.04 -2.26
C ARG A 130 -19.14 -5.74 -3.56
N ASP A 131 -19.71 -6.90 -3.80
CA ASP A 131 -19.44 -7.69 -5.00
C ASP A 131 -20.47 -7.49 -6.13
N GLY A 132 -21.34 -6.52 -5.99
CA GLY A 132 -22.40 -6.24 -6.96
C GLY A 132 -23.65 -7.14 -6.83
N VAL A 133 -23.68 -8.03 -5.85
CA VAL A 133 -24.85 -8.85 -5.53
C VAL A 133 -25.62 -8.24 -4.37
N ALA A 134 -26.95 -8.28 -4.44
CA ALA A 134 -27.82 -7.75 -3.40
C ALA A 134 -29.09 -8.57 -3.26
N TRP A 135 -29.86 -8.32 -2.19
CA TRP A 135 -31.17 -8.93 -1.99
C TRP A 135 -32.25 -8.13 -2.69
N ASN A 136 -33.03 -8.79 -3.53
CA ASN A 136 -34.26 -8.25 -4.11
C ASN A 136 -35.44 -8.72 -3.30
N ASN A 137 -36.00 -7.83 -2.49
CA ASN A 137 -37.15 -8.16 -1.62
C ASN A 137 -38.41 -8.52 -2.40
N SER A 138 -38.61 -8.01 -3.61
CA SER A 138 -39.80 -8.31 -4.42
C SER A 138 -39.82 -9.74 -4.95
N THR A 139 -38.65 -10.32 -5.18
CA THR A 139 -38.51 -11.72 -5.66
C THR A 139 -38.10 -12.68 -4.57
N SER A 140 -37.76 -12.17 -3.37
CA SER A 140 -37.15 -12.92 -2.27
C SER A 140 -35.95 -13.77 -2.70
N ALA A 141 -35.06 -13.16 -3.51
CA ALA A 141 -33.90 -13.80 -4.07
C ALA A 141 -32.71 -12.81 -4.22
N LEU A 142 -31.53 -13.33 -4.44
CA LEU A 142 -30.36 -12.50 -4.82
C LEU A 142 -30.56 -11.95 -6.24
N CYS A 143 -30.01 -10.77 -6.46
CA CYS A 143 -29.97 -10.10 -7.77
C CYS A 143 -28.58 -9.49 -7.99
N GLY A 144 -28.23 -9.18 -9.25
CA GLY A 144 -26.93 -8.64 -9.62
C GLY A 144 -25.80 -9.65 -9.58
N GLY A 145 -24.66 -9.27 -10.13
CA GLY A 145 -23.51 -10.16 -10.25
C GLY A 145 -23.74 -11.32 -11.24
N PRO A 146 -22.73 -12.16 -11.45
CA PRO A 146 -22.83 -13.32 -12.33
C PRO A 146 -23.88 -14.34 -11.82
N GLY A 147 -24.70 -14.85 -12.73
CA GLY A 147 -25.66 -15.91 -12.44
C GLY A 147 -26.97 -15.49 -11.79
N ASN A 148 -27.14 -14.23 -11.39
CA ASN A 148 -28.38 -13.70 -10.84
C ASN A 148 -29.09 -12.79 -11.84
N SER A 149 -30.42 -12.63 -11.66
CA SER A 149 -31.17 -11.62 -12.40
C SER A 149 -30.68 -10.20 -12.06
N PRO A 150 -30.75 -9.23 -12.98
CA PRO A 150 -30.38 -7.85 -12.68
C PRO A 150 -31.16 -7.30 -11.48
N CYS A 151 -30.52 -6.48 -10.65
CA CYS A 151 -31.20 -5.81 -9.54
C CYS A 151 -32.15 -4.73 -10.07
N PRO A 152 -33.27 -4.46 -9.38
CA PRO A 152 -34.15 -3.33 -9.68
C PRO A 152 -33.39 -2.01 -9.69
N GLY A 153 -33.54 -1.18 -10.71
CA GLY A 153 -32.85 0.08 -10.89
C GLY A 153 -31.46 -0.01 -11.53
N GLY A 154 -31.04 -1.22 -11.92
CA GLY A 154 -29.79 -1.46 -12.66
C GLY A 154 -28.53 -1.57 -11.80
N PRO A 155 -27.34 -1.63 -12.42
CA PRO A 155 -26.08 -1.96 -11.72
C PRO A 155 -25.63 -0.92 -10.69
N THR A 156 -26.10 0.31 -10.77
CA THR A 156 -25.75 1.39 -9.84
C THR A 156 -26.79 1.62 -8.74
N ALA A 157 -27.91 0.90 -8.77
CA ALA A 157 -28.97 1.08 -7.79
C ALA A 157 -28.53 0.52 -6.42
N THR A 158 -28.79 1.29 -5.38
CA THR A 158 -28.56 0.86 -4.00
C THR A 158 -29.71 -0.01 -3.55
N GLN A 159 -29.43 -1.23 -3.14
CA GLN A 159 -30.38 -2.13 -2.51
C GLN A 159 -30.32 -2.00 -0.99
N ALA A 160 -31.37 -2.43 -0.31
CA ALA A 160 -31.41 -2.38 1.16
C ALA A 160 -30.35 -3.31 1.82
N TRP A 161 -30.00 -4.40 1.14
CA TRP A 161 -29.06 -5.43 1.61
C TRP A 161 -28.12 -5.79 0.48
N ASN A 162 -26.85 -5.39 0.61
CA ASN A 162 -25.80 -5.62 -0.39
C ASN A 162 -24.81 -6.64 0.15
N ARG A 163 -24.49 -7.67 -0.64
CA ARG A 163 -23.62 -8.76 -0.24
C ARG A 163 -22.20 -8.23 0.00
N ASP A 164 -21.59 -8.70 1.07
CA ASP A 164 -20.18 -8.44 1.38
C ASP A 164 -19.30 -9.41 0.57
N ALA A 165 -18.36 -8.85 -0.19
CA ALA A 165 -17.46 -9.60 -1.05
C ALA A 165 -16.57 -10.56 -0.25
N ILE A 166 -16.09 -10.15 0.92
CA ILE A 166 -15.12 -10.97 1.66
C ILE A 166 -15.70 -12.33 2.05
N PRO A 167 -16.82 -12.44 2.76
CA PRO A 167 -17.39 -13.76 3.06
C PRO A 167 -17.88 -14.51 1.83
N ALA A 168 -18.24 -13.81 0.74
CA ALA A 168 -18.81 -14.42 -0.46
C ALA A 168 -17.75 -14.94 -1.43
N GLU A 169 -16.65 -14.22 -1.60
CA GLU A 169 -15.65 -14.46 -2.66
C GLU A 169 -14.33 -15.01 -2.13
N LYS A 170 -14.09 -14.91 -0.81
CA LYS A 170 -12.81 -15.30 -0.18
C LYS A 170 -12.33 -16.71 -0.54
N ALA A 171 -13.24 -17.65 -0.77
CA ALA A 171 -12.91 -19.00 -1.17
C ALA A 171 -12.30 -19.07 -2.59
N GLY A 172 -12.52 -18.03 -3.40
CA GLY A 172 -11.99 -17.90 -4.75
C GLY A 172 -10.68 -17.15 -4.85
N PHE A 173 -10.29 -16.43 -3.79
CA PHE A 173 -9.07 -15.64 -3.79
C PHE A 173 -7.82 -16.50 -3.90
N ASP A 174 -6.79 -15.94 -4.53
CA ASP A 174 -5.44 -16.48 -4.48
C ASP A 174 -4.77 -16.24 -3.12
N CYS A 175 -3.51 -16.68 -2.97
CA CYS A 175 -2.76 -16.51 -1.73
C CYS A 175 -2.46 -15.03 -1.40
N ALA A 176 -2.59 -14.12 -2.35
CA ALA A 176 -2.50 -12.69 -2.12
C ALA A 176 -3.81 -12.06 -1.61
N LYS A 177 -4.88 -12.83 -1.43
CA LYS A 177 -6.24 -12.38 -1.07
C LYS A 177 -6.88 -11.49 -2.14
N ALA A 178 -6.73 -11.86 -3.40
CA ALA A 178 -7.29 -11.13 -4.52
C ALA A 178 -7.75 -12.07 -5.63
N HIS A 179 -8.49 -11.51 -6.57
CA HIS A 179 -8.95 -12.19 -7.76
C HIS A 179 -9.21 -11.19 -8.91
N PRO A 180 -9.38 -11.63 -10.17
CA PRO A 180 -9.71 -10.74 -11.27
C PRO A 180 -11.22 -10.63 -11.49
N ALA A 181 -11.71 -9.41 -11.76
CA ALA A 181 -13.00 -9.19 -12.39
C ALA A 181 -12.78 -8.71 -13.83
N MET A 182 -13.16 -9.51 -14.83
CA MET A 182 -12.89 -9.24 -16.25
C MET A 182 -11.41 -8.91 -16.52
N GLY A 183 -10.51 -9.63 -15.85
CA GLY A 183 -9.06 -9.40 -15.94
C GLY A 183 -8.50 -8.32 -15.02
N ASN A 184 -9.31 -7.47 -14.43
CA ASN A 184 -8.86 -6.47 -13.46
C ASN A 184 -8.61 -7.13 -12.10
N TYR A 185 -7.33 -7.44 -11.82
CA TYR A 185 -6.90 -8.01 -10.55
C TYR A 185 -7.03 -6.98 -9.42
N HIS A 186 -7.72 -7.33 -8.34
CA HIS A 186 -8.03 -6.40 -7.27
C HIS A 186 -8.16 -7.09 -5.92
N HIS A 187 -8.04 -6.28 -4.86
CA HIS A 187 -8.31 -6.68 -3.48
C HIS A 187 -9.55 -5.96 -2.95
N HIS A 188 -10.28 -6.59 -2.03
CA HIS A 188 -11.34 -5.97 -1.20
C HIS A 188 -10.84 -5.68 0.22
N GLN A 189 -9.62 -6.05 0.56
CA GLN A 189 -9.04 -6.07 1.90
C GLN A 189 -7.52 -5.85 1.85
N ASN A 190 -6.83 -6.02 2.96
CA ASN A 190 -5.37 -5.97 2.99
C ASN A 190 -4.74 -7.01 2.05
N PRO A 191 -3.71 -6.64 1.27
CA PRO A 191 -3.16 -7.47 0.18
C PRO A 191 -2.31 -8.65 0.63
N SER A 192 -2.16 -8.91 1.92
CA SER A 192 -1.39 -10.04 2.41
C SER A 192 -1.79 -10.42 3.83
N ALA A 193 -1.01 -11.30 4.47
CA ALA A 193 -1.17 -11.84 5.81
C ALA A 193 -1.92 -13.18 5.90
N PHE A 194 -1.96 -13.95 4.83
CA PHE A 194 -2.52 -15.30 4.90
C PHE A 194 -1.83 -16.17 5.95
N ASN A 195 -0.52 -16.03 6.10
CA ASN A 195 0.24 -16.79 7.10
C ASN A 195 -0.09 -16.40 8.55
N LEU A 196 -0.70 -15.24 8.76
CA LEU A 196 -1.09 -14.72 10.06
C LEU A 196 -2.60 -14.83 10.30
N ASP A 197 -3.39 -15.10 9.26
CA ASP A 197 -4.82 -15.29 9.38
C ASP A 197 -5.12 -16.62 10.08
N ALA A 198 -5.88 -16.59 11.19
CA ALA A 198 -6.27 -17.80 11.90
C ALA A 198 -7.25 -18.67 11.12
N VAL A 199 -8.05 -18.05 10.24
CA VAL A 199 -8.96 -18.72 9.35
C VAL A 199 -8.44 -18.66 7.93
N VAL A 200 -7.56 -19.56 7.59
CA VAL A 200 -7.14 -19.80 6.21
C VAL A 200 -8.23 -20.59 5.51
N LEU A 201 -8.81 -20.01 4.49
CA LEU A 201 -10.00 -20.57 3.83
C LEU A 201 -9.69 -21.70 2.89
N SER A 202 -8.46 -21.83 2.45
CA SER A 202 -7.98 -22.94 1.64
C SER A 202 -6.49 -23.18 1.90
N ASN A 203 -6.05 -24.41 1.71
CA ASN A 203 -4.65 -24.78 1.75
C ASN A 203 -3.88 -24.35 0.48
N ILE A 204 -4.46 -23.46 -0.34
CA ILE A 204 -3.87 -23.05 -1.61
C ILE A 204 -2.47 -22.46 -1.42
N CYS A 205 -2.24 -21.73 -0.35
CA CYS A 205 -0.96 -21.11 -0.06
C CYS A 205 0.16 -22.10 0.28
N ASN A 206 -0.17 -23.35 0.61
CA ASN A 206 0.81 -24.41 0.79
C ASN A 206 1.37 -24.90 -0.56
N THR A 207 0.59 -24.77 -1.63
CA THR A 207 0.95 -25.22 -2.99
C THR A 207 1.31 -24.04 -3.89
N TYR A 208 0.66 -22.90 -3.72
CA TYR A 208 0.76 -21.72 -4.59
C TYR A 208 1.05 -20.45 -3.76
N PRO A 209 2.21 -20.35 -3.10
CA PRO A 209 2.53 -19.21 -2.25
C PRO A 209 2.71 -17.93 -3.08
N ALA A 210 2.13 -16.83 -2.62
CA ALA A 210 2.48 -15.52 -3.12
C ALA A 210 3.79 -15.02 -2.48
N ASP A 211 4.52 -14.17 -3.19
CA ASP A 211 5.76 -13.55 -2.74
C ASP A 211 5.69 -12.02 -2.83
N GLY A 212 6.62 -11.32 -2.16
CA GLY A 212 6.74 -9.87 -2.24
C GLY A 212 5.55 -9.08 -1.70
N LEU A 213 4.74 -9.69 -0.84
CA LEU A 213 3.55 -9.10 -0.25
C LEU A 213 3.86 -8.33 1.04
N TYR A 214 2.96 -7.39 1.39
CA TYR A 214 2.93 -6.81 2.72
C TYR A 214 2.61 -7.91 3.75
N VAL A 215 3.45 -8.01 4.78
CA VAL A 215 3.26 -8.92 5.91
C VAL A 215 2.92 -8.09 7.15
N ILE A 216 1.87 -8.47 7.88
CA ILE A 216 1.53 -7.83 9.15
C ILE A 216 2.64 -8.09 10.17
N ASN A 217 3.23 -7.00 10.70
CA ASN A 217 4.18 -7.06 11.80
C ASN A 217 3.63 -6.29 13.01
N PRO A 218 3.21 -6.99 14.10
CA PRO A 218 2.61 -6.34 15.27
C PRO A 218 3.58 -5.43 16.05
N SER A 219 4.87 -5.52 15.83
CA SER A 219 5.89 -4.74 16.54
C SER A 219 6.31 -3.46 15.82
N GLN A 220 5.80 -3.21 14.63
CA GLN A 220 6.17 -2.06 13.79
C GLN A 220 4.94 -1.34 13.25
N HIS A 221 5.08 -0.03 13.01
CA HIS A 221 4.08 0.70 12.23
C HIS A 221 3.98 0.05 10.84
N SER A 222 2.77 -0.30 10.43
CA SER A 222 2.54 -0.87 9.12
C SER A 222 2.95 0.12 8.03
N PRO A 223 3.43 -0.34 6.88
CA PRO A 223 3.81 0.53 5.79
C PRO A 223 2.61 1.25 5.18
N LEU A 224 2.86 2.36 4.51
CA LEU A 224 1.97 2.94 3.52
C LEU A 224 1.77 1.92 2.39
N ILE A 225 0.54 1.50 2.15
CA ILE A 225 0.21 0.47 1.13
C ILE A 225 -0.53 1.02 -0.07
N GLY A 226 -1.13 2.20 0.02
CA GLY A 226 -1.88 2.79 -1.09
C GLY A 226 -2.52 4.12 -0.76
N PHE A 227 -3.41 4.56 -1.66
CA PHE A 227 -4.19 5.79 -1.53
C PHE A 227 -5.65 5.54 -1.90
N ALA A 228 -6.56 6.08 -1.10
CA ALA A 228 -7.98 6.09 -1.38
C ALA A 228 -8.34 7.14 -2.46
N TYR A 229 -9.53 7.06 -3.03
CA TYR A 229 -9.96 7.97 -4.10
C TYR A 229 -10.32 9.38 -3.64
N ASP A 230 -10.25 9.66 -2.35
CA ASP A 230 -10.23 11.02 -1.80
C ASP A 230 -8.80 11.56 -1.60
N GLY A 231 -7.78 10.77 -1.91
CA GLY A 231 -6.36 11.11 -1.86
C GLY A 231 -5.67 10.82 -0.53
N PHE A 232 -6.41 10.41 0.50
CA PHE A 232 -5.80 10.08 1.78
C PHE A 232 -5.08 8.73 1.74
N PRO A 233 -3.95 8.59 2.48
CA PRO A 233 -3.15 7.38 2.49
C PRO A 233 -3.85 6.22 3.19
N ILE A 234 -3.53 5.01 2.74
CA ILE A 234 -3.98 3.74 3.32
C ILE A 234 -2.76 3.02 3.90
N TYR A 235 -2.86 2.64 5.16
CA TYR A 235 -1.84 1.88 5.88
C TYR A 235 -2.32 0.46 6.17
N GLY A 236 -1.37 -0.41 6.52
CA GLY A 236 -1.71 -1.72 7.08
C GLY A 236 -2.30 -1.62 8.50
N ALA A 237 -2.44 -2.76 9.18
CA ALA A 237 -3.28 -2.90 10.37
C ALA A 237 -2.68 -2.34 11.68
N TYR A 238 -1.41 -2.01 11.74
CA TYR A 238 -0.71 -1.58 12.95
C TYR A 238 -0.17 -0.16 12.82
N ALA A 239 -0.36 0.66 13.85
CA ALA A 239 0.10 2.04 13.89
C ALA A 239 0.53 2.44 15.32
N TYR A 240 1.07 3.64 15.47
CA TYR A 240 1.29 4.21 16.79
C TYR A 240 -0.02 4.24 17.59
N THR A 241 0.04 3.88 18.87
CA THR A 241 -1.16 3.83 19.72
C THR A 241 -1.85 5.19 19.77
N ASN A 242 -1.08 6.23 20.05
CA ASN A 242 -1.60 7.59 20.10
C ASN A 242 -1.51 8.29 18.74
N THR A 243 -2.38 9.26 18.52
CA THR A 243 -2.43 10.02 17.27
C THR A 243 -1.24 10.96 17.06
N ASP A 244 -0.50 11.28 18.12
CA ASP A 244 0.70 12.11 18.10
C ASP A 244 2.01 11.33 17.82
N GLY A 245 1.91 10.05 17.47
CA GLY A 245 3.06 9.19 17.17
C GLY A 245 3.71 8.55 18.40
N THR A 246 3.11 8.66 19.57
CA THR A 246 3.60 8.06 20.82
C THR A 246 2.83 6.79 21.23
N GLY A 247 3.22 6.17 22.35
CA GLY A 247 2.48 5.07 22.97
C GLY A 247 2.79 3.67 22.42
N GLY A 248 3.84 3.53 21.62
CA GLY A 248 4.21 2.24 21.02
C GLY A 248 3.33 1.86 19.84
N ILE A 249 3.30 0.57 19.47
CA ILE A 249 2.54 0.07 18.31
C ILE A 249 1.32 -0.72 18.78
N SER A 250 0.18 -0.45 18.15
CA SER A 250 -1.08 -1.12 18.43
C SER A 250 -1.82 -1.48 17.14
N ARG A 251 -2.62 -2.54 17.21
CA ARG A 251 -3.54 -2.88 16.13
C ARG A 251 -4.67 -1.85 16.07
N MET A 252 -4.88 -1.29 14.90
CA MET A 252 -6.02 -0.42 14.62
C MET A 252 -7.28 -1.27 14.48
N LYS A 253 -8.32 -0.89 15.20
CA LYS A 253 -9.54 -1.66 15.35
C LYS A 253 -10.68 -0.97 14.60
N SER A 254 -11.47 -1.75 13.89
CA SER A 254 -12.74 -1.28 13.35
C SER A 254 -13.70 -0.92 14.48
N SER A 255 -14.43 0.17 14.33
CA SER A 255 -15.56 0.54 15.18
C SER A 255 -16.88 -0.04 14.66
N TYR A 256 -16.84 -0.89 13.64
CA TYR A 256 -17.98 -1.61 13.16
C TYR A 256 -18.10 -2.98 13.83
N GLN A 257 -19.29 -3.33 14.25
CA GLN A 257 -19.64 -4.62 14.83
C GLN A 257 -20.90 -5.19 14.20
N LEU A 258 -21.09 -6.50 14.28
CA LEU A 258 -22.32 -7.13 13.84
C LEU A 258 -23.48 -6.69 14.73
N LYS A 259 -24.60 -6.34 14.12
CA LYS A 259 -25.85 -6.07 14.82
C LYS A 259 -26.33 -7.33 15.52
N THR A 260 -26.89 -7.17 16.70
CA THR A 260 -27.64 -8.23 17.37
C THR A 260 -29.02 -8.29 16.77
N GLN A 261 -29.23 -9.17 15.78
CA GLN A 261 -30.49 -9.26 15.04
C GLN A 261 -30.80 -10.70 14.59
N THR A 262 -32.08 -11.02 14.46
CA THR A 262 -32.57 -12.28 13.89
C THR A 262 -33.35 -12.05 12.59
N THR A 263 -33.75 -10.82 12.34
CA THR A 263 -34.52 -10.40 11.17
C THR A 263 -33.87 -9.20 10.49
N ARG A 264 -34.14 -9.04 9.22
CA ARG A 264 -33.68 -7.89 8.41
C ARG A 264 -34.90 -7.24 7.76
N THR A 265 -35.14 -5.98 8.00
CA THR A 265 -36.23 -5.24 7.36
C THR A 265 -36.04 -5.24 5.85
N ASN A 266 -37.00 -5.72 5.10
CA ASN A 266 -36.91 -5.88 3.64
C ASN A 266 -35.74 -6.77 3.19
N GLY A 267 -35.34 -7.75 4.00
CA GLY A 267 -34.27 -8.69 3.73
C GLY A 267 -34.59 -10.11 4.24
N PRO A 268 -33.72 -11.09 3.91
CA PRO A 268 -33.87 -12.43 4.41
C PRO A 268 -33.59 -12.47 5.92
N ALA A 269 -34.30 -13.32 6.67
CA ALA A 269 -34.02 -13.52 8.09
C ALA A 269 -32.58 -14.02 8.28
N VAL A 270 -31.97 -13.71 9.43
CA VAL A 270 -30.65 -14.24 9.77
C VAL A 270 -30.69 -15.76 9.82
N ASN A 271 -29.74 -16.43 9.18
CA ASN A 271 -29.65 -17.88 8.98
C ASN A 271 -30.81 -18.48 8.12
N GLN A 272 -31.62 -17.66 7.45
CA GLN A 272 -32.53 -18.17 6.44
C GLN A 272 -31.74 -18.87 5.32
N VAL A 273 -32.26 -19.97 4.84
CA VAL A 273 -31.73 -20.73 3.71
C VAL A 273 -32.64 -20.55 2.50
N VAL A 274 -32.08 -20.15 1.37
CA VAL A 274 -32.78 -20.08 0.07
C VAL A 274 -31.91 -20.82 -0.95
N GLY A 275 -32.42 -21.91 -1.49
CA GLY A 275 -31.65 -22.84 -2.29
C GLY A 275 -30.48 -23.42 -1.48
N THR A 276 -29.25 -23.23 -1.94
CA THR A 276 -28.04 -23.65 -1.23
C THR A 276 -27.40 -22.54 -0.39
N GLN A 277 -27.96 -21.32 -0.41
CA GLN A 277 -27.39 -20.16 0.23
C GLN A 277 -27.96 -19.95 1.63
N THR A 278 -27.08 -19.81 2.62
CA THR A 278 -27.44 -19.43 4.00
C THR A 278 -27.09 -17.96 4.22
N PHE A 279 -28.06 -17.16 4.69
CA PHE A 279 -27.90 -15.74 4.98
C PHE A 279 -27.54 -15.51 6.45
N PHE A 280 -26.31 -15.88 6.83
CA PHE A 280 -25.81 -15.70 8.20
C PHE A 280 -25.66 -14.21 8.57
N ASN A 281 -25.55 -13.89 9.86
CA ASN A 281 -25.27 -12.52 10.28
C ASN A 281 -23.85 -12.12 9.86
N GLY A 282 -23.71 -11.04 9.08
CA GLY A 282 -22.46 -10.64 8.41
C GLY A 282 -22.40 -11.06 6.93
N TYR A 283 -23.49 -11.62 6.36
CA TYR A 283 -23.57 -11.89 4.92
C TYR A 283 -23.72 -10.62 4.09
N PHE A 284 -24.41 -9.62 4.65
CA PHE A 284 -24.59 -8.32 4.03
C PHE A 284 -23.80 -7.25 4.80
N ARG A 285 -23.31 -6.25 4.09
CA ARG A 285 -22.62 -5.11 4.72
C ARG A 285 -23.50 -4.37 5.73
N GLU A 286 -24.80 -4.35 5.50
CA GLU A 286 -25.78 -3.70 6.37
C GLU A 286 -26.07 -4.49 7.66
N ASP A 287 -25.49 -5.68 7.81
CA ASP A 287 -25.47 -6.42 9.08
C ASP A 287 -24.56 -5.76 10.13
N TYR A 288 -23.70 -4.84 9.71
CA TYR A 288 -22.81 -4.12 10.60
C TYR A 288 -23.37 -2.75 10.99
N GLU A 289 -23.02 -2.33 12.18
CA GLU A 289 -23.32 -1.00 12.71
C GLU A 289 -22.07 -0.35 13.26
N TYR A 290 -21.99 0.98 13.19
CA TYR A 290 -20.92 1.76 13.78
C TYR A 290 -21.19 2.01 15.25
N VAL A 291 -20.21 1.72 16.10
CA VAL A 291 -20.22 2.00 17.54
C VAL A 291 -18.98 2.82 17.91
N ALA A 292 -19.18 4.05 18.35
CA ALA A 292 -18.07 4.94 18.68
C ALA A 292 -17.31 4.48 19.93
N HIS A 293 -15.99 4.55 19.91
CA HIS A 293 -15.10 4.20 21.01
C HIS A 293 -14.18 5.39 21.37
N ALA A 294 -14.79 6.50 21.78
CA ALA A 294 -14.11 7.80 21.96
C ALA A 294 -12.94 7.80 22.97
N SER A 295 -12.89 6.84 23.89
CA SER A 295 -11.83 6.72 24.92
C SER A 295 -10.66 5.83 24.52
N ASP A 296 -10.75 5.09 23.41
CA ASP A 296 -9.67 4.19 22.94
C ASP A 296 -9.17 4.69 21.57
N PRO A 297 -7.97 5.30 21.50
CA PRO A 297 -7.44 5.89 20.27
C PRO A 297 -7.07 4.83 19.22
N THR A 298 -7.12 3.55 19.54
CA THR A 298 -6.87 2.47 18.59
C THR A 298 -8.10 2.10 17.76
N TYR A 299 -9.30 2.57 18.14
CA TYR A 299 -10.48 2.42 17.32
C TYR A 299 -10.58 3.52 16.28
N LEU A 300 -10.97 3.14 15.09
CA LEU A 300 -11.10 4.02 13.93
C LEU A 300 -12.49 4.67 13.90
N ASP A 301 -12.60 5.77 13.19
CA ASP A 301 -13.87 6.47 13.00
C ASP A 301 -14.82 5.75 12.03
N SER A 302 -15.95 6.39 11.69
CA SER A 302 -16.95 5.84 10.78
C SER A 302 -16.50 5.69 9.33
N HIS A 303 -15.34 6.24 8.98
CA HIS A 303 -14.73 6.09 7.65
C HIS A 303 -13.62 5.02 7.62
N ASN A 304 -13.37 4.35 8.75
CA ASN A 304 -12.30 3.40 8.98
C ASN A 304 -10.90 4.03 8.97
N GLY A 305 -10.78 5.22 9.52
CA GLY A 305 -9.54 5.98 9.61
C GLY A 305 -9.44 6.83 10.87
N ARG A 306 -8.36 7.60 10.94
CA ARG A 306 -8.14 8.64 11.95
C ARG A 306 -7.09 9.63 11.49
N PHE A 307 -7.11 10.84 12.02
CA PHE A 307 -5.98 11.78 11.88
C PHE A 307 -4.85 11.35 12.81
N CYS A 308 -3.62 11.13 12.29
CA CYS A 308 -2.48 10.72 13.11
C CYS A 308 -1.14 10.99 12.41
N ILE A 309 -0.07 10.98 13.20
CA ILE A 309 1.31 10.94 12.73
C ILE A 309 1.63 9.53 12.21
N THR A 310 2.37 9.47 11.11
CA THR A 310 2.91 8.24 10.54
C THR A 310 4.37 8.45 10.13
N PRO A 311 5.13 7.40 9.81
CA PRO A 311 6.51 7.56 9.33
C PRO A 311 6.66 8.47 8.12
N GLU A 312 5.72 8.43 7.17
CA GLU A 312 5.74 9.23 5.95
C GLU A 312 5.12 10.63 6.14
N TYR A 313 4.32 10.83 7.17
CA TYR A 313 3.63 12.10 7.48
C TYR A 313 3.90 12.53 8.92
N PRO A 314 5.10 13.05 9.22
CA PRO A 314 5.49 13.42 10.59
C PRO A 314 4.72 14.59 11.19
N ASN A 315 4.02 15.37 10.36
CA ASN A 315 3.14 16.45 10.80
C ASN A 315 1.67 16.03 10.97
N GLY A 316 1.40 14.75 10.74
CA GLY A 316 0.06 14.18 10.78
C GLY A 316 -0.75 14.42 9.50
N ILE A 317 -1.57 13.44 9.19
CA ILE A 317 -2.57 13.47 8.13
C ILE A 317 -3.70 12.53 8.52
N TYR A 318 -4.87 12.65 7.93
CA TYR A 318 -5.88 11.61 8.05
C TYR A 318 -5.44 10.36 7.29
N CYS A 319 -5.55 9.19 7.91
CA CYS A 319 -5.11 7.92 7.35
C CYS A 319 -6.22 6.88 7.47
N TYR A 320 -6.44 6.11 6.41
CA TYR A 320 -7.19 4.86 6.47
C TYR A 320 -6.27 3.73 6.90
N PHE A 321 -6.85 2.72 7.54
CA PHE A 321 -6.11 1.53 7.95
C PHE A 321 -6.84 0.28 7.47
N THR A 322 -6.09 -0.70 6.97
CA THR A 322 -6.69 -2.02 6.76
C THR A 322 -6.94 -2.65 8.13
N THR A 323 -8.19 -3.06 8.36
CA THR A 323 -8.60 -3.61 9.66
C THR A 323 -8.58 -5.12 9.65
N VAL A 324 -8.06 -5.68 10.75
CA VAL A 324 -8.05 -7.12 11.04
C VAL A 324 -8.49 -7.35 12.47
N ASP A 325 -9.02 -8.55 12.76
CA ASP A 325 -9.34 -8.99 14.12
C ASP A 325 -8.07 -9.40 14.91
N ALA A 326 -8.23 -9.92 16.12
CA ALA A 326 -7.11 -10.36 16.95
C ALA A 326 -6.36 -11.57 16.37
N ASN A 327 -6.99 -12.31 15.47
CA ASN A 327 -6.42 -13.46 14.78
C ASN A 327 -5.94 -13.10 13.37
N HIS A 328 -5.85 -11.79 13.06
CA HIS A 328 -5.46 -11.23 11.76
C HIS A 328 -6.40 -11.54 10.58
N ASN A 329 -7.61 -12.04 10.84
CA ASN A 329 -8.62 -12.13 9.79
C ASN A 329 -9.11 -10.73 9.44
N SER A 330 -9.39 -10.49 8.17
CA SER A 330 -9.90 -9.19 7.72
C SER A 330 -11.23 -8.83 8.41
N ALA A 331 -11.30 -7.62 8.95
CA ALA A 331 -12.44 -7.11 9.70
C ALA A 331 -13.13 -5.97 8.96
N TYR A 332 -14.46 -6.03 8.82
CA TYR A 332 -15.29 -5.01 8.17
C TYR A 332 -15.02 -3.61 8.77
N PRO A 333 -14.89 -2.54 7.96
CA PRO A 333 -15.04 -2.43 6.52
C PRO A 333 -13.72 -2.62 5.73
N TYR A 334 -12.79 -3.36 6.23
CA TYR A 334 -11.57 -3.89 5.63
C TYR A 334 -10.48 -2.87 5.31
N ALA A 335 -10.78 -1.75 4.64
CA ALA A 335 -9.81 -0.71 4.28
C ALA A 335 -10.45 0.69 4.31
N VAL A 336 -11.19 1.06 3.27
CA VAL A 336 -11.82 2.38 3.12
C VAL A 336 -13.33 2.22 3.11
N GLY A 337 -14.02 3.00 3.89
CA GLY A 337 -15.49 2.99 3.85
C GLY A 337 -16.16 2.77 5.21
N PRO A 338 -17.49 2.75 5.22
CA PRO A 338 -18.46 2.80 4.11
C PRO A 338 -18.55 4.13 3.36
N THR A 339 -17.91 5.17 3.86
CA THR A 339 -17.85 6.49 3.23
C THR A 339 -16.41 6.99 3.22
N TYR A 340 -16.08 7.89 2.29
CA TYR A 340 -14.82 8.60 2.33
C TYR A 340 -14.83 9.69 3.41
N TYR A 341 -13.70 9.88 4.07
CA TYR A 341 -13.45 11.02 4.95
C TYR A 341 -13.33 12.33 4.15
N GLY A 342 -12.66 12.25 3.02
CA GLY A 342 -12.36 13.41 2.19
C GLY A 342 -13.30 13.59 1.01
N ASN A 343 -13.03 14.66 0.27
CA ASN A 343 -13.68 14.91 -1.00
C ASN A 343 -13.15 13.91 -2.05
N LYS A 344 -14.03 13.02 -2.54
CA LYS A 344 -13.66 12.07 -3.60
C LYS A 344 -13.45 12.83 -4.91
N THR A 345 -12.19 13.07 -5.26
CA THR A 345 -11.80 13.79 -6.47
C THR A 345 -10.94 12.96 -7.42
N ALA A 346 -10.38 11.84 -6.95
CA ALA A 346 -9.61 10.93 -7.80
C ALA A 346 -10.49 10.21 -8.82
N SER A 347 -9.88 9.87 -9.94
CA SER A 347 -10.49 9.16 -11.06
C SER A 347 -9.42 8.47 -11.89
N THR A 348 -9.84 7.68 -12.87
CA THR A 348 -8.96 7.30 -13.99
C THR A 348 -9.11 8.31 -15.11
N VAL A 349 -8.03 8.53 -15.84
CA VAL A 349 -8.00 9.42 -17.01
C VAL A 349 -7.41 8.66 -18.21
N THR A 350 -7.73 9.13 -19.42
CA THR A 350 -7.25 8.49 -20.65
C THR A 350 -5.85 8.94 -21.07
N SER A 351 -5.39 10.07 -20.54
CA SER A 351 -4.06 10.62 -20.82
C SER A 351 -3.58 11.51 -19.68
N VAL A 352 -2.27 11.64 -19.56
CA VAL A 352 -1.65 12.60 -18.64
C VAL A 352 -1.59 13.96 -19.32
N PRO A 353 -2.01 15.05 -18.67
CA PRO A 353 -1.94 16.41 -19.24
C PRO A 353 -0.50 16.81 -19.61
N SER A 354 -0.36 17.67 -20.62
CA SER A 354 0.92 18.30 -20.94
C SER A 354 1.38 19.22 -19.80
N GLY A 355 2.70 19.39 -19.65
CA GLY A 355 3.29 20.25 -18.61
C GLY A 355 3.43 19.59 -17.25
N THR A 356 3.10 18.30 -17.10
CA THR A 356 3.40 17.55 -15.88
C THR A 356 4.88 17.18 -15.78
N THR A 357 5.40 17.15 -14.55
CA THR A 357 6.76 16.68 -14.26
C THR A 357 6.74 15.17 -14.06
N GLN A 358 7.69 14.45 -14.65
CA GLN A 358 7.87 13.03 -14.36
C GLN A 358 8.68 12.87 -13.09
N TYR A 359 8.15 12.08 -12.14
CA TYR A 359 8.94 11.62 -11.02
C TYR A 359 9.86 10.50 -11.53
N THR A 360 11.14 10.72 -11.40
CA THR A 360 12.15 9.69 -11.59
C THR A 360 12.64 9.30 -10.22
N LEU A 361 12.70 7.99 -9.95
CA LEU A 361 13.53 7.51 -8.85
C LEU A 361 14.93 7.99 -9.16
N SER A 362 15.33 9.11 -8.58
CA SER A 362 16.72 9.50 -8.64
C SER A 362 17.49 8.48 -7.80
N THR A 363 18.08 7.49 -8.45
CA THR A 363 19.45 7.21 -8.11
C THR A 363 20.18 8.48 -8.53
N GLU A 364 20.12 9.55 -7.75
CA GLU A 364 21.22 10.48 -7.78
C GLU A 364 22.41 9.57 -7.48
N ASN A 365 23.19 9.28 -8.50
CA ASN A 365 24.58 8.99 -8.32
C ASN A 365 25.12 10.25 -7.67
N PHE A 366 25.03 10.33 -6.35
CA PHE A 366 25.89 11.20 -5.58
C PHE A 366 27.28 10.63 -5.80
N ASP A 367 27.81 11.00 -6.96
CA ASP A 367 29.20 10.77 -7.24
C ASP A 367 29.94 11.65 -6.23
N ILE A 368 30.49 11.02 -5.20
CA ILE A 368 31.59 11.60 -4.48
C ILE A 368 32.67 11.64 -5.56
N SER A 369 32.63 12.70 -6.37
CA SER A 369 33.44 12.84 -7.58
C SER A 369 34.90 12.68 -7.19
N GLY A 370 35.51 11.59 -7.61
CA GLY A 370 36.94 11.30 -7.44
C GLY A 370 37.27 10.28 -6.33
N ILE A 371 36.35 9.78 -5.50
CA ILE A 371 36.70 8.75 -4.52
C ILE A 371 36.37 7.36 -5.08
N ASN A 372 37.38 6.61 -5.42
CA ASN A 372 37.24 5.20 -5.79
C ASN A 372 37.07 4.35 -4.52
N VAL A 373 35.92 3.71 -4.36
CA VAL A 373 35.59 2.90 -3.20
C VAL A 373 35.41 1.45 -3.58
N LYS A 374 36.11 0.57 -2.88
CA LYS A 374 35.90 -0.89 -2.96
C LYS A 374 35.32 -1.39 -1.65
N ILE A 375 34.28 -2.21 -1.73
CA ILE A 375 33.60 -2.81 -0.57
C ILE A 375 33.61 -4.32 -0.74
N TYR A 376 34.20 -5.01 0.22
CA TYR A 376 34.36 -6.46 0.18
C TYR A 376 34.51 -7.06 1.59
N PRO A 377 34.20 -8.36 1.75
CA PRO A 377 33.51 -9.21 0.80
C PRO A 377 32.02 -8.84 0.65
N ASN A 378 31.41 -9.20 -0.45
CA ASN A 378 29.96 -9.09 -0.65
C ASN A 378 29.49 -10.30 -1.47
N PRO A 379 28.78 -11.28 -0.89
CA PRO A 379 28.28 -11.34 0.49
C PRO A 379 29.35 -11.36 1.57
N ALA A 380 29.04 -10.73 2.71
CA ALA A 380 29.89 -10.64 3.89
C ALA A 380 29.43 -11.61 5.00
N GLN A 381 30.36 -12.11 5.82
CA GLN A 381 30.07 -13.02 6.94
C GLN A 381 30.47 -12.40 8.29
N GLU A 382 31.76 -12.07 8.45
CA GLU A 382 32.34 -11.59 9.70
C GLU A 382 32.57 -10.08 9.69
N PHE A 383 32.94 -9.52 8.55
CA PHE A 383 33.23 -8.10 8.40
C PHE A 383 32.93 -7.57 7.00
N ILE A 384 32.86 -6.25 6.87
CA ILE A 384 32.87 -5.51 5.61
C ILE A 384 34.07 -4.58 5.63
N ALA A 385 34.97 -4.75 4.68
CA ALA A 385 36.09 -3.83 4.45
C ALA A 385 35.70 -2.76 3.41
N ILE A 386 35.91 -1.52 3.75
CA ILE A 386 35.73 -0.36 2.88
C ILE A 386 37.10 0.21 2.58
N GLN A 387 37.58 0.05 1.36
CA GLN A 387 38.86 0.54 0.89
C GLN A 387 38.64 1.72 -0.03
N THR A 388 39.35 2.82 0.22
CA THR A 388 39.35 4.04 -0.58
C THR A 388 40.80 4.38 -1.04
N GLU A 389 40.91 5.33 -1.93
CA GLU A 389 42.20 6.03 -2.14
C GLU A 389 42.50 6.91 -0.93
N LEU A 390 43.72 7.40 -0.85
CA LEU A 390 44.16 8.29 0.24
C LEU A 390 43.25 9.53 0.26
N GLN A 391 42.63 9.80 1.41
CA GLN A 391 41.69 10.89 1.55
C GLN A 391 42.33 12.13 2.16
N GLU A 392 41.98 13.30 1.62
CA GLU A 392 42.38 14.60 2.18
C GLU A 392 41.48 15.00 3.37
N ASN A 393 40.28 14.44 3.45
CA ASN A 393 39.29 14.68 4.51
C ASN A 393 38.85 13.37 5.16
N THR A 394 38.39 13.45 6.40
CA THR A 394 37.77 12.31 7.09
C THR A 394 36.42 11.97 6.43
N LEU A 395 36.25 10.69 6.12
CA LEU A 395 34.96 10.18 5.60
C LEU A 395 34.18 9.47 6.71
N LYS A 396 32.91 9.75 6.81
CA LYS A 396 31.98 9.03 7.68
C LYS A 396 31.43 7.81 6.96
N VAL A 397 31.53 6.63 7.57
CA VAL A 397 31.02 5.35 7.06
C VAL A 397 29.90 4.88 7.96
N THR A 398 28.72 4.66 7.42
CA THR A 398 27.53 4.24 8.18
C THR A 398 26.94 2.98 7.56
N LEU A 399 26.77 1.92 8.37
CA LEU A 399 26.01 0.72 7.97
C LEU A 399 24.54 0.95 8.35
N ILE A 400 23.65 0.76 7.39
CA ILE A 400 22.22 1.02 7.50
C ILE A 400 21.49 -0.23 7.05
N ASP A 401 20.44 -0.64 7.75
CA ASP A 401 19.55 -1.71 7.31
C ASP A 401 18.60 -1.24 6.19
N GLU A 402 17.81 -2.17 5.66
CA GLU A 402 16.84 -1.88 4.59
C GLU A 402 15.71 -0.94 5.01
N LEU A 403 15.55 -0.68 6.31
CA LEU A 403 14.56 0.25 6.87
C LEU A 403 15.16 1.62 7.17
N GLY A 404 16.46 1.83 6.86
CA GLY A 404 17.16 3.09 7.11
C GLY A 404 17.70 3.23 8.55
N LYS A 405 17.58 2.20 9.40
CA LYS A 405 18.13 2.21 10.75
C LYS A 405 19.65 2.11 10.70
N VAL A 406 20.31 3.02 11.37
CA VAL A 406 21.77 2.99 11.53
C VAL A 406 22.15 1.84 12.47
N ILE A 407 22.95 0.89 11.97
CA ILE A 407 23.46 -0.26 12.71
C ILE A 407 24.79 0.09 13.39
N GLN A 408 25.72 0.68 12.64
CA GLN A 408 26.97 1.21 13.19
C GLN A 408 27.50 2.35 12.33
N THR A 409 28.37 3.17 12.94
CA THR A 409 29.07 4.26 12.27
C THR A 409 30.56 4.17 12.62
N LYS A 410 31.42 4.34 11.61
CA LYS A 410 32.87 4.48 11.73
C LYS A 410 33.38 5.60 10.83
N GLU A 411 34.66 5.88 10.90
CA GLU A 411 35.32 6.92 10.11
C GLU A 411 36.55 6.35 9.41
N ILE A 412 36.82 6.85 8.18
CA ILE A 412 38.08 6.73 7.51
C ILE A 412 38.77 8.08 7.73
N PHE A 413 39.73 8.13 8.63
CA PHE A 413 40.44 9.37 8.96
C PHE A 413 41.29 9.84 7.80
N GLN A 414 41.56 11.14 7.77
CA GLN A 414 42.51 11.71 6.85
C GLN A 414 43.82 10.91 6.85
N GLY A 415 44.34 10.60 5.67
CA GLY A 415 45.56 9.79 5.49
C GLY A 415 45.34 8.27 5.65
N SER A 416 44.11 7.79 5.92
CA SER A 416 43.78 6.39 5.93
C SER A 416 43.09 5.96 4.66
N THR A 417 43.15 4.65 4.33
CA THR A 417 42.56 4.08 3.11
C THR A 417 41.62 2.92 3.41
N LEU A 418 41.46 2.54 4.67
CA LEU A 418 40.68 1.34 5.05
C LEU A 418 39.82 1.59 6.29
N CYS A 419 38.58 1.14 6.23
CA CYS A 419 37.69 1.00 7.36
C CYS A 419 37.10 -0.41 7.38
N ILE A 420 37.01 -1.02 8.56
CA ILE A 420 36.39 -2.34 8.72
C ILE A 420 35.17 -2.19 9.63
N LEU A 421 34.02 -2.63 9.14
CA LEU A 421 32.78 -2.80 9.89
C LEU A 421 32.70 -4.25 10.36
N ASP A 422 32.60 -4.44 11.66
CA ASP A 422 32.40 -5.75 12.25
C ASP A 422 30.94 -6.16 12.18
N LEU A 423 30.66 -7.42 11.85
CA LEU A 423 29.30 -7.93 11.67
C LEU A 423 28.85 -8.88 12.77
N ASP A 424 29.59 -9.07 13.87
CA ASP A 424 29.28 -10.04 14.90
C ASP A 424 27.83 -9.95 15.40
N THR A 425 27.32 -8.73 15.55
CA THR A 425 25.96 -8.44 16.02
C THR A 425 24.96 -8.16 14.88
N VAL A 426 25.37 -8.28 13.61
CA VAL A 426 24.54 -7.99 12.44
C VAL A 426 23.93 -9.29 11.94
N TYR A 427 22.63 -9.31 11.71
CA TYR A 427 21.89 -10.48 11.19
C TYR A 427 22.04 -10.65 9.67
N ASN A 428 21.70 -11.84 9.17
CA ASN A 428 21.60 -12.06 7.73
C ASN A 428 20.58 -11.12 7.11
N GLY A 429 20.92 -10.49 6.00
CA GLY A 429 20.03 -9.52 5.35
C GLY A 429 20.72 -8.63 4.32
N ILE A 430 19.96 -7.69 3.81
CA ILE A 430 20.45 -6.63 2.93
C ILE A 430 20.73 -5.39 3.77
N TYR A 431 21.88 -4.79 3.54
CA TYR A 431 22.33 -3.57 4.20
C TYR A 431 22.89 -2.58 3.18
N PHE A 432 23.05 -1.34 3.60
CA PHE A 432 23.68 -0.29 2.81
C PHE A 432 24.84 0.32 3.58
N VAL A 433 26.00 0.36 2.95
CA VAL A 433 27.15 1.13 3.45
C VAL A 433 27.06 2.51 2.84
N LYS A 434 26.76 3.51 3.66
CA LYS A 434 26.74 4.91 3.28
C LYS A 434 28.07 5.56 3.65
N ILE A 435 28.72 6.22 2.70
CA ILE A 435 29.97 6.94 2.88
C ILE A 435 29.71 8.42 2.61
N SER A 436 30.14 9.31 3.50
CA SER A 436 29.91 10.76 3.43
C SER A 436 31.17 11.55 3.74
N ASP A 437 31.42 12.62 2.99
CA ASP A 437 32.46 13.63 3.25
C ASP A 437 31.91 14.84 4.03
N GLY A 438 30.66 14.79 4.46
CA GLY A 438 29.94 15.87 5.12
C GLY A 438 29.11 16.75 4.17
N ASN A 439 29.45 16.79 2.89
CA ASN A 439 28.71 17.55 1.86
C ASN A 439 27.99 16.64 0.87
N LYS A 440 28.58 15.49 0.59
CA LYS A 440 28.05 14.49 -0.33
C LYS A 440 28.12 13.12 0.31
N ASP A 441 27.27 12.20 -0.15
CA ASP A 441 27.26 10.82 0.30
C ASP A 441 26.97 9.85 -0.86
N LYS A 442 27.48 8.63 -0.71
CA LYS A 442 27.26 7.53 -1.63
C LYS A 442 26.93 6.26 -0.85
N SER A 443 25.93 5.52 -1.31
CA SER A 443 25.50 4.27 -0.68
C SER A 443 25.78 3.07 -1.57
N TYR A 444 26.23 1.97 -0.95
CA TYR A 444 26.55 0.72 -1.60
C TYR A 444 25.77 -0.42 -0.96
N LYS A 445 25.06 -1.20 -1.77
CA LYS A 445 24.34 -2.38 -1.28
C LYS A 445 25.32 -3.48 -0.90
N VAL A 446 25.16 -4.04 0.29
CA VAL A 446 25.91 -5.21 0.77
C VAL A 446 24.93 -6.28 1.28
N ILE A 447 25.33 -7.53 1.15
CA ILE A 447 24.58 -8.69 1.62
C ILE A 447 25.36 -9.33 2.76
N VAL A 448 24.75 -9.46 3.92
CA VAL A 448 25.28 -10.23 5.04
C VAL A 448 24.69 -11.63 5.01
N LYS A 449 25.55 -12.65 4.97
CA LYS A 449 25.15 -14.06 4.92
C LYS A 449 26.14 -14.88 5.75
N LYS A 450 25.82 -15.05 7.05
CA LYS A 450 26.57 -15.89 7.99
C LYS A 450 26.24 -17.37 7.84
#